data_a4099b0ca42df511e26485bac492bfd1
#
_entry.id   a4099b0ca42df511e26485bac492bfd1
#
_cell.length_a   1.000
_cell.length_b   1.000
_cell.length_c   1.000
_cell.angle_alpha   90.00
_cell.angle_beta   90.00
_cell.angle_gamma   90.00
#
_symmetry.space_group_name_H-M   'P 1'
#
loop_
_entity.id
_entity.type
_entity.pdbx_description
1 polymer ?
#
loop_
_entity_poly.entity_id
_entity_poly.type
_entity_poly.pdbx_seq_one_letter_code
_entity_poly.pdbx_strand_id
1 'polypeptide(L)'
;MPNQPLFNAAHDPVAEHRAVMTGVGLLDRSMLGKVTVTGRDRVAFLQGMLSNDVKALQPGHGCPAAFLDAVGKVVSLLTVYVLEDRVLLELPAGSTGEFLRAIDKFLISEKAYFEAADDAYAILSVQGPKAGETLAQVAGIKIELGAYAHVEMSIAGGPVRVARRSDAVTPGFHCWTAAEHAPVVMKALREAGAVAVGAAAAEVLRVEAGIPVYGQDVDAGVILPETRLDAFWSYTKGCYIGQETVARVKYRGHINRGLSGLVLEGERVPSHGDPIVAVDTEVGRVTSAVLSLALGKPVALGYIRREHFEPGSALSVRIDDTLVSARVAELPFVKFA
;
A
#
# COMPACT_ATOMS: atom_id res chain seq x y z
N MET A 1 22.50 7.07 12.32
CA MET A 1 22.63 6.33 11.06
C MET A 1 21.23 5.85 10.69
N PRO A 2 20.53 6.49 9.78
CA PRO A 2 19.17 6.05 9.42
C PRO A 2 19.25 4.81 8.52
N ASN A 3 18.42 3.82 8.84
CA ASN A 3 18.01 2.71 7.98
C ASN A 3 19.08 1.74 7.45
N GLN A 4 19.76 1.03 8.34
CA GLN A 4 20.22 -0.31 7.95
C GLN A 4 19.00 -1.25 8.01
N PRO A 5 18.78 -2.08 6.97
CA PRO A 5 17.70 -3.06 7.01
C PRO A 5 17.91 -4.00 8.18
N LEU A 6 16.84 -4.27 8.95
CA LEU A 6 16.90 -5.12 10.15
C LEU A 6 17.23 -6.59 9.82
N PHE A 7 17.32 -6.95 8.53
CA PHE A 7 17.63 -8.29 8.06
C PHE A 7 18.95 -8.37 7.29
N ASN A 8 19.90 -9.17 7.81
CA ASN A 8 21.19 -9.51 7.19
C ASN A 8 21.29 -11.00 6.78
N ALA A 9 20.18 -11.66 6.42
CA ALA A 9 20.20 -13.06 5.99
C ALA A 9 20.41 -13.20 4.48
N ALA A 10 20.99 -14.31 4.03
CA ALA A 10 20.92 -14.69 2.63
C ALA A 10 19.44 -14.85 2.25
N HIS A 11 19.02 -14.17 1.19
CA HIS A 11 17.65 -14.13 0.74
C HIS A 11 17.41 -15.17 -0.35
N ASP A 12 16.39 -16.01 -0.17
CA ASP A 12 15.82 -16.88 -1.20
C ASP A 12 14.38 -16.39 -1.49
N PRO A 13 14.18 -15.58 -2.53
CA PRO A 13 12.86 -15.01 -2.83
C PRO A 13 11.77 -16.05 -3.03
N VAL A 14 12.11 -17.26 -3.50
CA VAL A 14 11.13 -18.34 -3.72
C VAL A 14 10.68 -18.93 -2.38
N ALA A 15 11.62 -19.20 -1.47
CA ALA A 15 11.30 -19.70 -0.13
C ALA A 15 10.54 -18.64 0.69
N GLU A 16 10.94 -17.38 0.59
CA GLU A 16 10.28 -16.25 1.27
C GLU A 16 8.86 -16.03 0.78
N HIS A 17 8.64 -16.02 -0.54
CA HIS A 17 7.32 -15.94 -1.15
C HIS A 17 6.42 -17.09 -0.66
N ARG A 18 6.93 -18.32 -0.70
CA ARG A 18 6.20 -19.49 -0.19
C ARG A 18 5.83 -19.34 1.28
N ALA A 19 6.73 -18.82 2.12
CA ALA A 19 6.47 -18.61 3.54
C ALA A 19 5.29 -17.64 3.76
N VAL A 20 5.17 -16.56 2.97
CA VAL A 20 4.03 -15.65 3.01
C VAL A 20 2.76 -16.31 2.50
N MET A 21 2.84 -17.08 1.43
CA MET A 21 1.65 -17.69 0.81
C MET A 21 1.07 -18.86 1.63
N THR A 22 1.89 -19.61 2.40
CA THR A 22 1.45 -20.83 3.08
C THR A 22 1.67 -20.85 4.60
N GLY A 23 2.38 -19.89 5.13
CA GLY A 23 2.79 -19.79 6.54
C GLY A 23 2.71 -18.38 7.09
N VAL A 24 3.86 -17.83 7.48
CA VAL A 24 3.99 -16.45 7.96
C VAL A 24 5.34 -15.84 7.56
N GLY A 25 5.29 -14.72 6.89
CA GLY A 25 6.44 -13.87 6.57
C GLY A 25 6.50 -12.63 7.46
N LEU A 26 7.70 -12.13 7.68
CA LEU A 26 8.00 -10.92 8.43
C LEU A 26 8.81 -9.97 7.55
N LEU A 27 8.24 -8.79 7.26
CA LEU A 27 8.85 -7.75 6.46
C LEU A 27 9.18 -6.54 7.33
N ASP A 28 10.34 -5.92 7.10
CA ASP A 28 10.64 -4.61 7.66
C ASP A 28 10.04 -3.53 6.78
N ARG A 29 9.07 -2.80 7.34
CA ARG A 29 8.42 -1.65 6.70
C ARG A 29 8.77 -0.32 7.38
N SER A 30 9.84 -0.29 8.17
CA SER A 30 10.25 0.92 8.91
C SER A 30 10.64 2.08 7.98
N MET A 31 10.88 1.82 6.69
CA MET A 31 11.09 2.83 5.66
C MET A 31 9.83 3.64 5.30
N LEU A 32 8.63 3.12 5.60
CA LEU A 32 7.39 3.86 5.39
C LEU A 32 7.40 5.15 6.21
N GLY A 33 6.84 6.21 5.63
CA GLY A 33 6.68 7.48 6.32
C GLY A 33 5.66 7.37 7.46
N LYS A 34 5.93 8.04 8.55
CA LYS A 34 5.09 8.03 9.75
C LYS A 34 4.87 9.45 10.24
N VAL A 35 3.61 9.81 10.44
CA VAL A 35 3.22 11.12 10.99
C VAL A 35 2.25 10.91 12.15
N THR A 36 2.46 11.62 13.25
CA THR A 36 1.48 11.77 14.31
C THR A 36 0.72 13.08 14.13
N VAL A 37 -0.59 13.02 14.32
CA VAL A 37 -1.45 14.21 14.26
C VAL A 37 -2.18 14.35 15.58
N THR A 38 -1.92 15.46 16.30
CA THR A 38 -2.54 15.79 17.59
C THR A 38 -3.40 17.04 17.47
N GLY A 39 -3.97 17.50 18.58
CA GLY A 39 -4.82 18.68 18.61
C GLY A 39 -6.31 18.34 18.45
N ARG A 40 -7.16 19.28 18.95
CA ARG A 40 -8.61 19.06 19.03
C ARG A 40 -9.29 19.01 17.66
N ASP A 41 -8.71 19.68 16.65
CA ASP A 41 -9.32 19.79 15.31
C ASP A 41 -8.77 18.73 14.33
N ARG A 42 -7.88 17.79 14.79
CA ARG A 42 -7.18 16.80 13.96
C ARG A 42 -8.10 16.00 13.04
N VAL A 43 -9.20 15.47 13.56
CA VAL A 43 -10.14 14.66 12.79
C VAL A 43 -10.94 15.51 11.80
N ALA A 44 -11.40 16.70 12.23
CA ALA A 44 -12.15 17.62 11.37
C ALA A 44 -11.27 18.16 10.22
N PHE A 45 -10.02 18.49 10.51
CA PHE A 45 -9.07 18.92 9.50
C PHE A 45 -8.76 17.81 8.49
N LEU A 46 -8.40 16.61 8.95
CA LEU A 46 -8.15 15.48 8.06
C LEU A 46 -9.40 15.10 7.23
N GLN A 47 -10.61 15.26 7.78
CA GLN A 47 -11.85 15.07 7.02
C GLN A 47 -11.95 16.01 5.81
N GLY A 48 -11.49 17.25 5.92
CA GLY A 48 -11.47 18.20 4.81
C GLY A 48 -10.33 18.00 3.82
N MET A 49 -9.25 17.32 4.23
CA MET A 49 -8.04 17.15 3.42
C MET A 49 -8.01 15.82 2.65
N LEU A 50 -8.54 14.75 3.23
CA LEU A 50 -8.38 13.40 2.71
C LEU A 50 -9.64 12.92 1.98
N SER A 51 -9.47 12.05 1.00
CA SER A 51 -10.53 11.52 0.13
C SER A 51 -11.50 10.56 0.82
N ASN A 52 -11.11 9.96 1.97
CA ASN A 52 -11.95 8.99 2.69
C ASN A 52 -12.57 9.58 3.96
N ASP A 53 -13.57 8.89 4.54
CA ASP A 53 -14.38 9.38 5.65
C ASP A 53 -13.69 9.12 7.00
N VAL A 54 -12.77 10.02 7.36
CA VAL A 54 -12.02 9.97 8.63
C VAL A 54 -12.92 10.26 9.83
N LYS A 55 -13.96 11.09 9.64
CA LYS A 55 -14.88 11.48 10.72
C LYS A 55 -15.79 10.34 11.18
N ALA A 56 -16.06 9.38 10.31
CA ALA A 56 -16.84 8.19 10.65
C ALA A 56 -16.04 7.17 11.48
N LEU A 57 -14.72 7.28 11.52
CA LEU A 57 -13.87 6.34 12.27
C LEU A 57 -13.95 6.59 13.78
N GLN A 58 -14.05 5.50 14.52
CA GLN A 58 -13.89 5.49 15.98
C GLN A 58 -12.45 5.13 16.34
N PRO A 59 -11.97 5.47 17.55
CA PRO A 59 -10.70 4.95 18.05
C PRO A 59 -10.59 3.43 17.90
N GLY A 60 -9.43 2.95 17.48
CA GLY A 60 -9.20 1.55 17.12
C GLY A 60 -9.55 1.19 15.67
N HIS A 61 -9.98 2.15 14.86
CA HIS A 61 -10.28 1.95 13.44
C HIS A 61 -9.42 2.83 12.55
N GLY A 62 -9.31 2.45 11.28
CA GLY A 62 -8.57 3.17 10.27
C GLY A 62 -9.17 3.00 8.88
N CYS A 63 -8.61 3.71 7.91
CA CYS A 63 -8.95 3.58 6.50
C CYS A 63 -7.76 3.95 5.60
N PRO A 64 -7.70 3.44 4.38
CA PRO A 64 -6.83 4.01 3.36
C PRO A 64 -7.43 5.32 2.87
N ALA A 65 -6.61 6.26 2.47
CA ALA A 65 -7.04 7.54 1.92
C ALA A 65 -6.01 8.10 0.94
N ALA A 66 -6.42 9.09 0.16
CA ALA A 66 -5.52 9.90 -0.66
C ALA A 66 -5.59 11.36 -0.20
N PHE A 67 -4.44 12.02 -0.22
CA PHE A 67 -4.33 13.46 -0.20
C PHE A 67 -4.18 13.92 -1.65
N LEU A 68 -5.03 14.85 -2.09
CA LEU A 68 -5.11 15.29 -3.47
C LEU A 68 -4.76 16.78 -3.58
N ASP A 69 -4.35 17.19 -4.77
CA ASP A 69 -4.34 18.60 -5.13
C ASP A 69 -5.75 19.10 -5.53
N ALA A 70 -5.87 20.39 -5.80
CA ALA A 70 -7.15 21.03 -6.13
C ALA A 70 -7.79 20.50 -7.44
N VAL A 71 -7.01 19.87 -8.32
CA VAL A 71 -7.49 19.29 -9.58
C VAL A 71 -7.69 17.76 -9.50
N GLY A 72 -7.52 17.17 -8.30
CA GLY A 72 -7.78 15.75 -8.05
C GLY A 72 -6.62 14.81 -8.36
N LYS A 73 -5.41 15.32 -8.57
CA LYS A 73 -4.20 14.53 -8.71
C LYS A 73 -3.72 14.04 -7.36
N VAL A 74 -3.11 12.86 -7.35
CA VAL A 74 -2.64 12.24 -6.12
C VAL A 74 -1.34 12.89 -5.64
N VAL A 75 -1.38 13.52 -4.47
CA VAL A 75 -0.19 14.06 -3.77
C VAL A 75 0.41 12.97 -2.86
N SER A 76 -0.43 12.15 -2.21
CA SER A 76 0.00 11.01 -1.44
C SER A 76 -1.12 9.99 -1.30
N LEU A 77 -0.77 8.71 -1.29
CA LEU A 77 -1.59 7.61 -0.80
C LEU A 77 -1.18 7.32 0.64
N LEU A 78 -2.13 7.13 1.55
CA LEU A 78 -1.81 6.93 2.96
C LEU A 78 -2.84 6.03 3.66
N THR A 79 -2.46 5.55 4.83
CA THR A 79 -3.40 4.88 5.75
C THR A 79 -3.54 5.73 7.02
N VAL A 80 -4.78 5.90 7.46
CA VAL A 80 -5.16 6.65 8.65
C VAL A 80 -5.52 5.66 9.75
N TYR A 81 -5.00 5.87 10.97
CA TYR A 81 -5.37 5.11 12.17
C TYR A 81 -5.79 6.09 13.27
N VAL A 82 -7.05 6.01 13.71
CA VAL A 82 -7.61 6.91 14.73
C VAL A 82 -7.42 6.31 16.12
N LEU A 83 -6.75 7.06 17.00
CA LEU A 83 -6.58 6.76 18.42
C LEU A 83 -7.38 7.74 19.27
N GLU A 84 -7.50 7.52 20.58
CA GLU A 84 -8.22 8.41 21.48
C GLU A 84 -7.64 9.85 21.48
N ASP A 85 -6.32 9.96 21.55
CA ASP A 85 -5.60 11.23 21.73
C ASP A 85 -4.96 11.77 20.44
N ARG A 86 -4.75 10.93 19.42
CA ARG A 86 -4.04 11.27 18.19
C ARG A 86 -4.54 10.48 17.00
N VAL A 87 -4.06 10.85 15.83
CA VAL A 87 -4.16 10.03 14.59
C VAL A 87 -2.75 9.67 14.15
N LEU A 88 -2.53 8.42 13.73
CA LEU A 88 -1.31 7.99 13.07
C LEU A 88 -1.57 7.93 11.57
N LEU A 89 -0.64 8.46 10.78
CA LEU A 89 -0.65 8.35 9.34
C LEU A 89 0.54 7.50 8.90
N GLU A 90 0.27 6.53 8.05
CA GLU A 90 1.29 5.73 7.39
C GLU A 90 1.36 6.16 5.93
N LEU A 91 2.53 6.63 5.52
CA LEU A 91 2.81 7.27 4.23
C LEU A 91 3.74 6.39 3.38
N PRO A 92 3.83 6.65 2.07
CA PRO A 92 4.88 6.06 1.24
C PRO A 92 6.28 6.33 1.79
N ALA A 93 7.21 5.42 1.49
CA ALA A 93 8.60 5.54 1.94
C ALA A 93 9.22 6.86 1.48
N GLY A 94 9.87 7.58 2.41
CA GLY A 94 10.59 8.82 2.14
C GLY A 94 9.71 10.05 1.83
N SER A 95 8.38 9.94 1.90
CA SER A 95 7.45 11.02 1.52
C SER A 95 7.03 11.95 2.67
N THR A 96 7.42 11.66 3.92
CA THR A 96 6.98 12.39 5.12
C THR A 96 7.22 13.90 5.01
N GLY A 97 8.43 14.32 4.62
CA GLY A 97 8.76 15.74 4.52
C GLY A 97 7.98 16.47 3.42
N GLU A 98 7.72 15.82 2.29
CA GLU A 98 6.91 16.38 1.21
C GLU A 98 5.44 16.50 1.64
N PHE A 99 4.89 15.47 2.25
CA PHE A 99 3.54 15.47 2.78
C PHE A 99 3.33 16.59 3.82
N LEU A 100 4.26 16.74 4.78
CA LEU A 100 4.17 17.79 5.79
C LEU A 100 4.18 19.19 5.17
N ARG A 101 5.07 19.45 4.23
CA ARG A 101 5.10 20.74 3.50
C ARG A 101 3.84 20.98 2.68
N ALA A 102 3.24 19.94 2.13
CA ALA A 102 2.05 20.07 1.31
C ALA A 102 0.80 20.34 2.16
N ILE A 103 0.64 19.67 3.29
CA ILE A 103 -0.53 19.82 4.16
C ILE A 103 -0.48 21.09 5.00
N ASP A 104 0.70 21.58 5.36
CA ASP A 104 0.91 22.81 6.13
C ASP A 104 0.32 24.04 5.44
N LYS A 105 0.26 24.04 4.11
CA LYS A 105 -0.34 25.13 3.33
C LYS A 105 -1.83 25.37 3.63
N PHE A 106 -2.51 24.39 4.19
CA PHE A 106 -3.94 24.42 4.51
C PHE A 106 -4.21 24.64 6.01
N LEU A 107 -3.17 24.63 6.86
CA LEU A 107 -3.26 24.92 8.29
C LEU A 107 -3.22 26.43 8.50
N ILE A 108 -4.37 27.03 8.79
CA ILE A 108 -4.49 28.49 9.00
C ILE A 108 -4.84 28.80 10.48
N SER A 109 -5.92 28.22 10.98
CA SER A 109 -6.44 28.48 12.33
C SER A 109 -6.75 27.22 13.11
N GLU A 110 -6.71 26.08 12.47
CA GLU A 110 -7.04 24.78 13.02
C GLU A 110 -5.99 24.34 14.05
N LYS A 111 -6.45 23.82 15.17
CA LYS A 111 -5.60 23.21 16.19
C LYS A 111 -5.35 21.75 15.87
N ALA A 112 -4.64 21.51 14.78
CA ALA A 112 -4.14 20.22 14.34
C ALA A 112 -2.62 20.33 14.15
N TYR A 113 -1.85 19.47 14.80
CA TYR A 113 -0.39 19.53 14.84
C TYR A 113 0.16 18.25 14.23
N PHE A 114 0.96 18.40 13.18
CA PHE A 114 1.55 17.32 12.42
C PHE A 114 3.04 17.20 12.75
N GLU A 115 3.46 16.02 13.20
CA GLU A 115 4.84 15.76 13.58
C GLU A 115 5.35 14.52 12.85
N ALA A 116 6.55 14.64 12.25
CA ALA A 116 7.24 13.47 11.70
C ALA A 116 7.58 12.49 12.83
N ALA A 117 7.32 11.22 12.59
CA ALA A 117 7.54 10.15 13.54
C ALA A 117 8.39 8.99 12.95
N ASP A 118 9.12 9.28 11.87
CA ASP A 118 9.91 8.27 11.13
C ASP A 118 10.95 7.58 12.02
N ASP A 119 11.62 8.33 12.87
CA ASP A 119 12.64 7.82 13.78
C ASP A 119 12.08 7.32 15.12
N ALA A 120 10.83 7.73 15.48
CA ALA A 120 10.20 7.32 16.72
C ALA A 120 9.61 5.90 16.66
N TYR A 121 9.12 5.51 15.48
CA TYR A 121 8.46 4.23 15.29
C TYR A 121 9.11 3.39 14.18
N ALA A 122 9.14 2.08 14.40
CA ALA A 122 9.32 1.07 13.38
C ALA A 122 7.97 0.43 13.02
N ILE A 123 7.86 -0.08 11.79
CA ILE A 123 6.72 -0.86 11.33
C ILE A 123 7.22 -2.22 10.87
N LEU A 124 6.77 -3.27 11.55
CA LEU A 124 7.01 -4.66 11.16
C LEU A 124 5.74 -5.22 10.55
N SER A 125 5.83 -5.74 9.33
CA SER A 125 4.69 -6.31 8.62
C SER A 125 4.72 -7.83 8.72
N VAL A 126 3.66 -8.41 9.29
CA VAL A 126 3.50 -9.86 9.50
C VAL A 126 2.42 -10.34 8.52
N GLN A 127 2.79 -11.14 7.53
CA GLN A 127 1.94 -11.50 6.40
C GLN A 127 1.82 -13.00 6.25
N GLY A 128 0.63 -13.50 5.90
CA GLY A 128 0.39 -14.91 5.61
C GLY A 128 -0.77 -15.49 6.39
N PRO A 129 -1.24 -16.72 6.03
CA PRO A 129 -2.38 -17.36 6.66
C PRO A 129 -2.19 -17.58 8.17
N LYS A 130 -0.95 -17.76 8.63
CA LYS A 130 -0.63 -17.94 10.06
C LYS A 130 -0.25 -16.64 10.79
N ALA A 131 -0.35 -15.48 10.14
CA ALA A 131 0.05 -14.20 10.74
C ALA A 131 -0.72 -13.88 12.04
N GLY A 132 -2.04 -14.09 12.05
CA GLY A 132 -2.86 -13.88 13.23
C GLY A 132 -2.54 -14.83 14.38
N GLU A 133 -2.28 -16.11 14.10
CA GLU A 133 -1.87 -17.12 15.10
C GLU A 133 -0.49 -16.79 15.68
N THR A 134 0.47 -16.43 14.83
CA THR A 134 1.82 -16.04 15.26
C THR A 134 1.79 -14.82 16.18
N LEU A 135 1.01 -13.79 15.80
CA LEU A 135 0.83 -12.61 16.65
C LEU A 135 0.11 -12.96 17.96
N ALA A 136 -0.93 -13.78 17.91
CA ALA A 136 -1.63 -14.25 19.12
C ALA A 136 -0.71 -15.03 20.07
N GLN A 137 0.18 -15.85 19.53
CA GLN A 137 1.17 -16.60 20.31
C GLN A 137 2.14 -15.67 21.06
N VAL A 138 2.70 -14.65 20.37
CA VAL A 138 3.67 -13.75 21.00
C VAL A 138 3.03 -12.72 21.92
N ALA A 139 1.76 -12.37 21.69
CA ALA A 139 1.01 -11.43 22.51
C ALA A 139 0.26 -12.12 23.68
N GLY A 140 0.07 -13.43 23.63
CA GLY A 140 -0.71 -14.19 24.61
C GLY A 140 -2.22 -13.94 24.56
N ILE A 141 -2.73 -13.31 23.49
CA ILE A 141 -4.15 -12.99 23.32
C ILE A 141 -4.59 -13.23 21.87
N LYS A 142 -5.85 -13.60 21.67
CA LYS A 142 -6.45 -13.76 20.33
C LYS A 142 -6.61 -12.41 19.65
N ILE A 143 -6.34 -12.36 18.34
CA ILE A 143 -6.44 -11.15 17.54
C ILE A 143 -7.55 -11.35 16.50
N GLU A 144 -8.61 -10.55 16.61
CA GLU A 144 -9.71 -10.51 15.65
C GLU A 144 -9.96 -9.06 15.27
N LEU A 145 -9.42 -8.65 14.12
CA LEU A 145 -9.51 -7.28 13.62
C LEU A 145 -10.13 -7.26 12.22
N GLY A 146 -11.07 -6.36 11.99
CA GLY A 146 -11.53 -6.00 10.66
C GLY A 146 -10.46 -5.24 9.87
N ALA A 147 -10.67 -5.04 8.58
CA ALA A 147 -9.74 -4.29 7.73
C ALA A 147 -9.45 -2.90 8.34
N TYR A 148 -8.18 -2.55 8.44
CA TYR A 148 -7.64 -1.33 9.04
C TYR A 148 -8.01 -1.08 10.51
N ALA A 149 -8.72 -2.00 11.18
CA ALA A 149 -8.88 -1.94 12.63
C ALA A 149 -7.54 -2.24 13.31
N HIS A 150 -7.33 -1.64 14.48
CA HIS A 150 -6.08 -1.79 15.22
C HIS A 150 -6.30 -1.83 16.73
N VAL A 151 -5.38 -2.46 17.42
CA VAL A 151 -5.36 -2.56 18.88
C VAL A 151 -3.93 -2.47 19.38
N GLU A 152 -3.75 -1.91 20.56
CA GLU A 152 -2.46 -1.95 21.26
C GLU A 152 -2.41 -3.17 22.18
N MET A 153 -1.28 -3.87 22.14
CA MET A 153 -1.02 -5.03 22.98
C MET A 153 0.45 -5.05 23.41
N SER A 154 0.78 -5.84 24.41
CA SER A 154 2.15 -6.06 24.82
C SER A 154 2.77 -7.22 24.03
N ILE A 155 3.87 -6.97 23.35
CA ILE A 155 4.69 -8.01 22.71
C ILE A 155 6.13 -7.82 23.18
N ALA A 156 6.73 -8.91 23.66
CA ALA A 156 8.11 -8.90 24.18
C ALA A 156 8.36 -7.83 25.26
N GLY A 157 7.36 -7.55 26.09
CA GLY A 157 7.45 -6.64 27.23
C GLY A 157 7.24 -5.17 26.92
N GLY A 158 6.89 -4.81 25.68
CA GLY A 158 6.61 -3.42 25.28
C GLY A 158 5.33 -3.26 24.47
N PRO A 159 4.82 -2.02 24.34
CA PRO A 159 3.62 -1.73 23.59
C PRO A 159 3.85 -1.87 22.09
N VAL A 160 2.96 -2.61 21.43
CA VAL A 160 2.92 -2.77 19.97
C VAL A 160 1.49 -2.54 19.50
N ARG A 161 1.30 -1.62 18.58
CA ARG A 161 0.01 -1.42 17.93
C ARG A 161 -0.08 -2.31 16.70
N VAL A 162 -0.95 -3.29 16.75
CA VAL A 162 -1.22 -4.23 15.67
C VAL A 162 -2.42 -3.73 14.87
N ALA A 163 -2.22 -3.43 13.60
CA ALA A 163 -3.24 -2.98 12.66
C ALA A 163 -3.46 -4.04 11.57
N ARG A 164 -4.71 -4.36 11.25
CA ARG A 164 -5.04 -5.28 10.17
C ARG A 164 -4.77 -4.62 8.82
N ARG A 165 -3.66 -4.98 8.19
CA ARG A 165 -3.27 -4.49 6.87
C ARG A 165 -2.44 -5.54 6.12
N SER A 166 -2.81 -5.78 4.87
CA SER A 166 -2.11 -6.74 4.01
C SER A 166 -1.23 -6.02 2.98
N ASP A 167 -0.02 -6.55 2.79
CA ASP A 167 0.94 -6.16 1.75
C ASP A 167 1.02 -7.21 0.63
N ALA A 168 0.19 -8.26 0.72
CA ALA A 168 0.05 -9.36 -0.23
C ALA A 168 -1.41 -9.77 -0.34
N VAL A 169 -1.73 -10.78 -1.13
CA VAL A 169 -3.09 -11.35 -1.20
C VAL A 169 -3.50 -12.08 0.09
N THR A 170 -2.55 -12.46 0.91
CA THR A 170 -2.77 -13.16 2.19
C THR A 170 -3.18 -12.20 3.30
N PRO A 171 -3.80 -12.72 4.39
CA PRO A 171 -4.01 -11.93 5.60
C PRO A 171 -2.73 -11.31 6.13
N GLY A 172 -2.79 -10.07 6.62
CA GLY A 172 -1.61 -9.39 7.12
C GLY A 172 -1.89 -8.36 8.20
N PHE A 173 -0.82 -7.97 8.90
CA PHE A 173 -0.85 -6.98 9.96
C PHE A 173 0.39 -6.11 9.92
N HIS A 174 0.23 -4.82 10.19
CA HIS A 174 1.32 -3.89 10.48
C HIS A 174 1.42 -3.71 12.00
N CYS A 175 2.61 -3.94 12.52
CA CYS A 175 2.95 -3.83 13.94
C CYS A 175 3.79 -2.57 14.13
N TRP A 176 3.20 -1.53 14.69
CA TRP A 176 3.86 -0.28 15.05
C TRP A 176 4.43 -0.39 16.45
N THR A 177 5.71 -0.15 16.61
CA THR A 177 6.38 -0.16 17.90
C THR A 177 7.43 0.94 17.96
N ALA A 178 7.88 1.32 19.17
CA ALA A 178 9.01 2.21 19.31
C ALA A 178 10.23 1.65 18.56
N ALA A 179 10.99 2.51 17.89
CA ALA A 179 12.09 2.07 17.02
C ALA A 179 13.14 1.23 17.80
N GLU A 180 13.45 1.61 19.04
CA GLU A 180 14.35 0.88 19.91
C GLU A 180 13.81 -0.49 20.36
N HIS A 181 12.50 -0.70 20.34
CA HIS A 181 11.86 -1.96 20.72
C HIS A 181 11.70 -2.94 19.54
N ALA A 182 11.77 -2.45 18.30
CA ALA A 182 11.56 -3.26 17.10
C ALA A 182 12.45 -4.51 17.00
N PRO A 183 13.76 -4.47 17.34
CA PRO A 183 14.61 -5.66 17.30
C PRO A 183 14.13 -6.80 18.21
N VAL A 184 13.57 -6.46 19.37
CA VAL A 184 13.07 -7.45 20.35
C VAL A 184 11.76 -8.06 19.85
N VAL A 185 10.83 -7.24 19.33
CA VAL A 185 9.59 -7.71 18.68
C VAL A 185 9.89 -8.60 17.48
N MET A 186 10.81 -8.19 16.63
CA MET A 186 11.24 -8.97 15.47
C MET A 186 11.80 -10.33 15.88
N LYS A 187 12.64 -10.37 16.92
CA LYS A 187 13.20 -11.63 17.45
C LYS A 187 12.06 -12.55 17.92
N ALA A 188 11.11 -12.04 18.72
CA ALA A 188 9.99 -12.81 19.22
C ALA A 188 9.13 -13.40 18.08
N LEU A 189 8.84 -12.61 17.03
CA LEU A 189 8.08 -13.06 15.86
C LEU A 189 8.84 -14.17 15.09
N ARG A 190 10.16 -14.05 14.94
CA ARG A 190 10.99 -15.07 14.27
C ARG A 190 11.06 -16.36 15.09
N GLU A 191 11.19 -16.27 16.42
CA GLU A 191 11.16 -17.43 17.32
C GLU A 191 9.80 -18.14 17.28
N ALA A 192 8.71 -17.39 17.00
CA ALA A 192 7.37 -17.93 16.77
C ALA A 192 7.15 -18.46 15.34
N GLY A 193 8.20 -18.52 14.50
CA GLY A 193 8.19 -19.15 13.18
C GLY A 193 8.01 -18.20 11.99
N ALA A 194 8.01 -16.87 12.19
CA ALA A 194 7.95 -15.93 11.08
C ALA A 194 9.27 -15.93 10.29
N VAL A 195 9.17 -16.11 8.98
CA VAL A 195 10.31 -16.10 8.04
C VAL A 195 10.58 -14.67 7.59
N ALA A 196 11.83 -14.23 7.69
CA ALA A 196 12.24 -12.92 7.16
C ALA A 196 12.03 -12.87 5.64
N VAL A 197 11.45 -11.76 5.15
CA VAL A 197 11.13 -11.55 3.74
C VAL A 197 11.87 -10.31 3.24
N GLY A 198 12.71 -10.51 2.22
CA GLY A 198 13.49 -9.45 1.60
C GLY A 198 12.73 -8.67 0.53
N ALA A 199 13.36 -7.62 0.01
CA ALA A 199 12.75 -6.70 -0.94
C ALA A 199 12.30 -7.39 -2.25
N ALA A 200 13.05 -8.37 -2.75
CA ALA A 200 12.72 -9.06 -3.99
C ALA A 200 11.41 -9.86 -3.86
N ALA A 201 11.26 -10.65 -2.79
CA ALA A 201 10.01 -11.39 -2.55
C ALA A 201 8.84 -10.45 -2.23
N ALA A 202 9.10 -9.37 -1.47
CA ALA A 202 8.09 -8.35 -1.17
C ALA A 202 7.55 -7.67 -2.44
N GLU A 203 8.44 -7.39 -3.41
CA GLU A 203 8.05 -6.81 -4.70
C GLU A 203 7.17 -7.79 -5.51
N VAL A 204 7.53 -9.07 -5.58
CA VAL A 204 6.71 -10.08 -6.24
C VAL A 204 5.33 -10.17 -5.58
N LEU A 205 5.27 -10.29 -4.26
CA LEU A 205 4.03 -10.41 -3.49
C LEU A 205 3.08 -9.22 -3.70
N ARG A 206 3.60 -7.98 -3.69
CA ARG A 206 2.76 -6.79 -3.88
C ARG A 206 2.24 -6.67 -5.32
N VAL A 207 3.06 -6.99 -6.33
CA VAL A 207 2.63 -6.96 -7.74
C VAL A 207 1.59 -8.04 -7.99
N GLU A 208 1.80 -9.27 -7.50
CA GLU A 208 0.81 -10.35 -7.56
C GLU A 208 -0.52 -9.96 -6.91
N ALA A 209 -0.47 -9.17 -5.82
CA ALA A 209 -1.64 -8.62 -5.17
C ALA A 209 -2.26 -7.42 -5.89
N GLY A 210 -1.61 -6.89 -6.92
CA GLY A 210 -2.06 -5.69 -7.62
C GLY A 210 -1.96 -4.41 -6.79
N ILE A 211 -1.09 -4.37 -5.78
CA ILE A 211 -0.91 -3.23 -4.88
C ILE A 211 0.06 -2.23 -5.50
N PRO A 212 -0.39 -1.03 -5.90
CA PRO A 212 0.48 -0.01 -6.45
C PRO A 212 1.28 0.71 -5.36
N VAL A 213 2.46 1.18 -5.74
CA VAL A 213 3.36 1.98 -4.91
C VAL A 213 3.39 3.42 -5.39
N TYR A 214 3.22 4.37 -4.47
CA TYR A 214 3.37 5.79 -4.77
C TYR A 214 4.83 6.11 -5.12
N GLY A 215 5.04 6.90 -6.16
CA GLY A 215 6.35 7.21 -6.74
C GLY A 215 6.79 6.23 -7.83
N GLN A 216 6.13 5.10 -7.99
CA GLN A 216 6.39 4.12 -9.04
C GLN A 216 5.15 3.87 -9.92
N ASP A 217 4.04 3.45 -9.31
CA ASP A 217 2.79 3.16 -10.01
C ASP A 217 1.80 4.34 -9.96
N VAL A 218 1.89 5.17 -8.95
CA VAL A 218 1.03 6.34 -8.75
C VAL A 218 1.90 7.54 -8.41
N ASP A 219 1.71 8.64 -9.11
CA ASP A 219 2.42 9.89 -8.89
C ASP A 219 1.50 11.10 -9.08
N ALA A 220 2.05 12.31 -9.02
CA ALA A 220 1.33 13.58 -9.24
C ALA A 220 0.80 13.77 -10.68
N GLY A 221 1.08 12.87 -11.60
CA GLY A 221 0.52 12.84 -12.96
C GLY A 221 -0.82 12.10 -13.05
N VAL A 222 -1.24 11.42 -11.97
CA VAL A 222 -2.40 10.53 -11.94
C VAL A 222 -3.54 11.16 -11.12
N ILE A 223 -4.75 11.14 -11.64
CA ILE A 223 -5.95 11.46 -10.83
C ILE A 223 -6.41 10.21 -10.08
N LEU A 224 -6.97 10.40 -8.88
CA LEU A 224 -7.31 9.28 -7.99
C LEU A 224 -8.17 8.19 -8.66
N PRO A 225 -9.21 8.49 -9.45
CA PRO A 225 -9.99 7.45 -10.13
C PRO A 225 -9.19 6.59 -11.13
N GLU A 226 -8.12 7.11 -11.74
CA GLU A 226 -7.27 6.33 -12.65
C GLU A 226 -6.52 5.21 -11.94
N THR A 227 -6.31 5.33 -10.62
CA THR A 227 -5.65 4.28 -9.82
C THR A 227 -6.50 3.04 -9.63
N ARG A 228 -7.83 3.14 -9.79
CA ARG A 228 -8.82 2.09 -9.53
C ARG A 228 -8.76 1.52 -8.09
N LEU A 229 -8.27 2.33 -7.14
CA LEU A 229 -8.20 2.00 -5.71
C LEU A 229 -9.48 2.46 -4.99
N ASP A 230 -10.61 1.81 -5.26
CA ASP A 230 -11.94 2.24 -4.80
C ASP A 230 -12.05 2.38 -3.27
N ALA A 231 -11.27 1.62 -2.52
CA ALA A 231 -11.22 1.72 -1.06
C ALA A 231 -10.62 3.03 -0.53
N PHE A 232 -9.93 3.81 -1.38
CA PHE A 232 -9.20 5.02 -0.97
C PHE A 232 -10.07 6.27 -0.90
N TRP A 233 -11.33 6.22 -1.30
CA TRP A 233 -12.25 7.37 -1.22
C TRP A 233 -13.65 6.99 -0.80
N SER A 234 -14.36 7.97 -0.24
CA SER A 234 -15.77 7.88 0.08
C SER A 234 -16.56 8.81 -0.82
N TYR A 235 -17.67 8.32 -1.35
CA TYR A 235 -18.62 9.14 -2.13
C TYR A 235 -19.70 9.78 -1.29
N THR A 236 -19.84 9.39 -0.03
CA THR A 236 -20.92 9.83 0.88
C THR A 236 -20.44 10.81 1.93
N LYS A 237 -19.13 10.97 2.09
CA LYS A 237 -18.55 11.98 2.98
C LYS A 237 -18.74 13.40 2.46
N GLY A 238 -18.58 14.40 3.34
CA GLY A 238 -18.57 15.82 2.98
C GLY A 238 -17.41 16.24 2.08
N CYS A 239 -17.30 17.53 1.80
CA CYS A 239 -16.28 18.10 0.90
C CYS A 239 -14.85 17.82 1.36
N TYR A 240 -13.96 17.63 0.39
CA TYR A 240 -12.52 17.53 0.55
C TYR A 240 -11.79 18.08 -0.67
N ILE A 241 -10.50 18.37 -0.53
CA ILE A 241 -9.68 18.93 -1.62
C ILE A 241 -9.60 17.94 -2.78
N GLY A 242 -9.83 18.43 -4.01
CA GLY A 242 -9.75 17.64 -5.24
C GLY A 242 -10.96 16.75 -5.53
N GLN A 243 -12.01 16.79 -4.68
CA GLN A 243 -13.19 15.92 -4.83
C GLN A 243 -13.95 16.15 -6.14
N GLU A 244 -13.91 17.37 -6.73
CA GLU A 244 -14.70 17.68 -7.92
C GLU A 244 -14.36 16.74 -9.09
N THR A 245 -13.08 16.48 -9.31
CA THR A 245 -12.62 15.55 -10.35
C THR A 245 -13.09 14.12 -10.08
N VAL A 246 -12.98 13.65 -8.82
CA VAL A 246 -13.44 12.32 -8.41
C VAL A 246 -14.94 12.16 -8.61
N ALA A 247 -15.71 13.16 -8.17
CA ALA A 247 -17.17 13.18 -8.33
C ALA A 247 -17.59 13.27 -9.81
N ARG A 248 -16.90 14.07 -10.64
CA ARG A 248 -17.18 14.20 -12.07
C ARG A 248 -17.01 12.88 -12.79
N VAL A 249 -15.93 12.15 -12.52
CA VAL A 249 -15.69 10.82 -13.11
C VAL A 249 -16.84 9.88 -12.77
N LYS A 250 -17.28 9.86 -11.51
CA LYS A 250 -18.38 8.97 -11.08
C LYS A 250 -19.73 9.31 -11.71
N TYR A 251 -20.14 10.59 -11.69
CA TYR A 251 -21.51 10.97 -11.98
C TYR A 251 -21.76 11.45 -13.41
N ARG A 252 -20.75 11.91 -14.11
CA ARG A 252 -20.89 12.57 -15.43
C ARG A 252 -19.85 12.18 -16.46
N GLY A 253 -18.91 11.30 -16.13
CA GLY A 253 -17.77 11.00 -16.99
C GLY A 253 -17.26 9.59 -16.87
N HIS A 254 -16.04 9.44 -17.32
CA HIS A 254 -15.27 8.21 -17.25
C HIS A 254 -13.77 8.58 -17.19
N ILE A 255 -12.95 7.64 -16.76
CA ILE A 255 -11.50 7.75 -16.90
C ILE A 255 -11.10 7.38 -18.34
N ASN A 256 -10.11 8.06 -18.89
CA ASN A 256 -9.56 7.76 -20.22
C ASN A 256 -8.52 6.64 -20.18
N ARG A 257 -7.86 6.48 -19.04
CA ARG A 257 -6.88 5.43 -18.75
C ARG A 257 -7.02 4.98 -17.31
N GLY A 258 -6.54 3.78 -16.99
CA GLY A 258 -6.56 3.28 -15.62
C GLY A 258 -5.52 2.21 -15.38
N LEU A 259 -5.11 2.09 -14.12
CA LEU A 259 -4.19 1.05 -13.67
C LEU A 259 -4.83 -0.33 -13.92
N SER A 260 -4.09 -1.19 -14.59
CA SER A 260 -4.55 -2.51 -15.00
C SER A 260 -3.44 -3.54 -14.85
N GLY A 261 -3.82 -4.81 -14.71
CA GLY A 261 -2.90 -5.93 -14.70
C GLY A 261 -2.70 -6.49 -16.11
N LEU A 262 -1.49 -6.94 -16.40
CA LEU A 262 -1.11 -7.62 -17.62
C LEU A 262 -0.39 -8.93 -17.27
N VAL A 263 -0.77 -10.03 -17.93
CA VAL A 263 -0.02 -11.29 -17.91
C VAL A 263 0.65 -11.43 -19.27
N LEU A 264 1.97 -11.61 -19.28
CA LEU A 264 2.77 -11.72 -20.49
C LEU A 264 3.05 -13.19 -20.84
N GLU A 265 3.25 -13.46 -22.11
CA GLU A 265 3.73 -14.76 -22.58
C GLU A 265 5.27 -14.78 -22.61
N GLY A 266 5.84 -15.99 -22.43
CA GLY A 266 7.30 -16.19 -22.38
C GLY A 266 7.89 -15.84 -21.01
N GLU A 267 9.18 -15.48 -20.97
CA GLU A 267 9.95 -15.30 -19.71
C GLU A 267 10.46 -13.87 -19.51
N ARG A 268 10.32 -13.00 -20.52
CA ARG A 268 10.83 -11.63 -20.43
C ARG A 268 9.96 -10.77 -19.51
N VAL A 269 10.56 -10.21 -18.48
CA VAL A 269 9.92 -9.25 -17.57
C VAL A 269 10.14 -7.85 -18.13
N PRO A 270 9.07 -7.06 -18.35
CA PRO A 270 9.22 -5.70 -18.83
C PRO A 270 9.79 -4.76 -17.76
N SER A 271 10.31 -3.64 -18.20
CA SER A 271 10.81 -2.57 -17.36
C SER A 271 9.77 -1.47 -17.16
N HIS A 272 9.96 -0.65 -16.11
CA HIS A 272 9.17 0.56 -15.93
C HIS A 272 9.28 1.47 -17.17
N GLY A 273 8.15 1.93 -17.67
CA GLY A 273 8.07 2.79 -18.84
C GLY A 273 7.94 2.07 -20.19
N ASP A 274 8.10 0.74 -20.24
CA ASP A 274 7.92 -0.01 -21.48
C ASP A 274 6.54 0.22 -22.08
N PRO A 275 6.45 0.51 -23.40
CA PRO A 275 5.19 0.79 -24.06
C PRO A 275 4.27 -0.44 -24.11
N ILE A 276 3.01 -0.23 -23.78
CA ILE A 276 1.93 -1.20 -24.00
C ILE A 276 1.26 -0.84 -25.32
N VAL A 277 1.14 -1.82 -26.22
CA VAL A 277 0.75 -1.61 -27.61
C VAL A 277 -0.48 -2.46 -27.96
N ALA A 278 -1.44 -1.84 -28.62
CA ALA A 278 -2.55 -2.52 -29.28
C ALA A 278 -2.37 -2.40 -30.80
N VAL A 279 -2.18 -3.54 -31.48
CA VAL A 279 -1.80 -3.59 -32.89
C VAL A 279 -0.49 -2.81 -33.11
N ASP A 280 -0.55 -1.58 -33.63
CA ASP A 280 0.63 -0.72 -33.86
C ASP A 280 0.57 0.60 -33.05
N THR A 281 -0.40 0.75 -32.17
CA THR A 281 -0.62 1.99 -31.42
C THR A 281 -0.23 1.82 -29.95
N GLU A 282 0.57 2.75 -29.42
CA GLU A 282 0.81 2.84 -27.98
C GLU A 282 -0.48 3.23 -27.24
N VAL A 283 -0.91 2.35 -26.34
CA VAL A 283 -2.14 2.50 -25.56
C VAL A 283 -1.88 2.64 -24.06
N GLY A 284 -0.61 2.53 -23.64
CA GLY A 284 -0.26 2.63 -22.23
C GLY A 284 1.22 2.41 -21.96
N ARG A 285 1.56 2.36 -20.67
CA ARG A 285 2.93 2.10 -20.19
C ARG A 285 2.92 1.23 -18.95
N VAL A 286 3.92 0.36 -18.86
CA VAL A 286 4.22 -0.46 -17.68
C VAL A 286 4.72 0.43 -16.55
N THR A 287 4.26 0.18 -15.31
CA THR A 287 4.75 0.86 -14.10
C THR A 287 5.51 -0.06 -13.18
N SER A 288 5.06 -1.31 -13.04
CA SER A 288 5.74 -2.34 -12.26
C SER A 288 5.63 -3.68 -12.98
N ALA A 289 6.67 -4.50 -12.88
CA ALA A 289 6.60 -5.86 -13.42
C ALA A 289 7.51 -6.81 -12.65
N VAL A 290 7.12 -8.07 -12.59
CA VAL A 290 7.88 -9.15 -11.96
C VAL A 290 7.64 -10.47 -12.70
N LEU A 291 8.53 -11.43 -12.49
CA LEU A 291 8.19 -12.84 -12.74
C LEU A 291 7.36 -13.32 -11.52
N SER A 292 6.07 -13.54 -11.74
CA SER A 292 5.20 -14.09 -10.70
C SER A 292 5.64 -15.49 -10.31
N LEU A 293 5.95 -15.67 -9.04
CA LEU A 293 6.33 -16.97 -8.49
C LEU A 293 5.13 -17.92 -8.33
N ALA A 294 3.93 -17.36 -8.19
CA ALA A 294 2.70 -18.13 -8.11
C ALA A 294 2.23 -18.62 -9.50
N LEU A 295 2.38 -17.78 -10.54
CA LEU A 295 1.89 -18.09 -11.90
C LEU A 295 2.97 -18.69 -12.81
N GLY A 296 4.26 -18.55 -12.48
CA GLY A 296 5.38 -18.93 -13.35
C GLY A 296 5.46 -18.11 -14.63
N LYS A 297 4.87 -16.90 -14.66
CA LYS A 297 4.81 -16.01 -15.83
C LYS A 297 5.13 -14.57 -15.44
N PRO A 298 5.67 -13.75 -16.35
CA PRO A 298 5.78 -12.32 -16.13
C PRO A 298 4.40 -11.68 -16.00
N VAL A 299 4.25 -10.84 -14.97
CA VAL A 299 3.07 -10.00 -14.74
C VAL A 299 3.47 -8.56 -14.59
N ALA A 300 2.62 -7.65 -15.02
CA ALA A 300 2.90 -6.22 -14.94
C ALA A 300 1.66 -5.42 -14.53
N LEU A 301 1.90 -4.34 -13.78
CA LEU A 301 0.96 -3.24 -13.59
C LEU A 301 1.27 -2.16 -14.62
N GLY A 302 0.25 -1.49 -15.13
CA GLY A 302 0.44 -0.39 -16.05
C GLY A 302 -0.84 0.39 -16.31
N TYR A 303 -0.71 1.61 -16.77
CA TYR A 303 -1.86 2.39 -17.22
C TYR A 303 -2.15 2.06 -18.67
N ILE A 304 -3.38 1.67 -18.95
CA ILE A 304 -3.87 1.42 -20.31
C ILE A 304 -5.08 2.30 -20.61
N ARG A 305 -5.36 2.55 -21.89
CA ARG A 305 -6.56 3.26 -22.33
C ARG A 305 -7.82 2.46 -22.05
N ARG A 306 -8.91 3.16 -21.76
CA ARG A 306 -10.20 2.61 -21.33
C ARG A 306 -10.75 1.54 -22.26
N GLU A 307 -10.60 1.71 -23.58
CA GLU A 307 -11.11 0.77 -24.58
C GLU A 307 -10.50 -0.64 -24.50
N HIS A 308 -9.43 -0.80 -23.69
CA HIS A 308 -8.73 -2.07 -23.49
C HIS A 308 -8.89 -2.64 -22.08
N PHE A 309 -9.78 -2.11 -21.23
CA PHE A 309 -9.92 -2.53 -19.82
C PHE A 309 -10.49 -3.95 -19.64
N GLU A 310 -11.13 -4.49 -20.68
CA GLU A 310 -11.79 -5.78 -20.58
C GLU A 310 -10.78 -6.88 -20.30
N PRO A 311 -10.93 -7.68 -19.21
CA PRO A 311 -10.08 -8.82 -18.94
C PRO A 311 -10.06 -9.78 -20.13
N GLY A 312 -8.88 -10.27 -20.51
CA GLY A 312 -8.67 -11.07 -21.70
C GLY A 312 -8.33 -10.29 -22.97
N SER A 313 -8.48 -8.94 -22.98
CA SER A 313 -8.07 -8.11 -24.12
C SER A 313 -6.61 -8.39 -24.50
N ALA A 314 -6.38 -8.64 -25.78
CA ALA A 314 -5.05 -8.93 -26.32
C ALA A 314 -4.28 -7.64 -26.56
N LEU A 315 -3.11 -7.53 -25.96
CA LEU A 315 -2.15 -6.43 -26.08
C LEU A 315 -0.75 -7.01 -26.32
N SER A 316 0.21 -6.14 -26.50
CA SER A 316 1.64 -6.47 -26.47
C SER A 316 2.38 -5.47 -25.62
N VAL A 317 3.51 -5.88 -25.03
CA VAL A 317 4.47 -4.97 -24.39
C VAL A 317 5.72 -4.97 -25.24
N ARG A 318 6.21 -3.76 -25.58
CA ARG A 318 7.46 -3.61 -26.30
C ARG A 318 8.62 -3.61 -25.31
N ILE A 319 9.33 -4.74 -25.27
CA ILE A 319 10.54 -4.91 -24.44
C ILE A 319 11.73 -4.82 -25.39
N ASP A 320 12.57 -3.81 -25.21
CA ASP A 320 13.55 -3.41 -26.21
C ASP A 320 12.84 -3.22 -27.57
N ASP A 321 13.27 -3.87 -28.63
CA ASP A 321 12.64 -3.80 -29.97
C ASP A 321 11.70 -4.98 -30.25
N THR A 322 11.35 -5.77 -29.22
CA THR A 322 10.53 -6.99 -29.39
C THR A 322 9.13 -6.79 -28.81
N LEU A 323 8.10 -7.11 -29.56
CA LEU A 323 6.73 -7.17 -29.07
C LEU A 323 6.48 -8.52 -28.38
N VAL A 324 6.20 -8.49 -27.09
CA VAL A 324 5.84 -9.66 -26.27
C VAL A 324 4.33 -9.63 -26.06
N SER A 325 3.65 -10.71 -26.43
CA SER A 325 2.20 -10.82 -26.26
C SER A 325 1.81 -10.72 -24.79
N ALA A 326 0.72 -10.00 -24.52
CA ALA A 326 0.17 -9.82 -23.19
C ALA A 326 -1.36 -9.88 -23.23
N ARG A 327 -1.97 -10.21 -22.11
CA ARG A 327 -3.41 -10.11 -21.89
C ARG A 327 -3.71 -9.31 -20.65
N VAL A 328 -4.76 -8.49 -20.73
CA VAL A 328 -5.29 -7.78 -19.56
C VAL A 328 -5.85 -8.81 -18.59
N ALA A 329 -5.51 -8.66 -17.32
CA ALA A 329 -5.94 -9.53 -16.23
C ALA A 329 -6.68 -8.75 -15.15
N GLU A 330 -7.58 -9.42 -14.46
CA GLU A 330 -8.15 -8.90 -13.20
C GLU A 330 -7.07 -8.82 -12.12
N LEU A 331 -7.21 -7.84 -11.25
CA LEU A 331 -6.39 -7.73 -10.03
C LEU A 331 -7.22 -8.17 -8.81
N PRO A 332 -6.62 -8.88 -7.88
CA PRO A 332 -5.24 -9.38 -7.85
C PRO A 332 -4.99 -10.50 -8.88
N PHE A 333 -3.74 -10.62 -9.34
CA PHE A 333 -3.35 -11.71 -10.26
C PHE A 333 -3.49 -13.10 -9.64
N VAL A 334 -3.25 -13.18 -8.34
CA VAL A 334 -3.34 -14.40 -7.54
C VAL A 334 -4.43 -14.22 -6.50
N LYS A 335 -5.31 -15.21 -6.37
CA LYS A 335 -6.35 -15.21 -5.33
C LYS A 335 -5.88 -16.06 -4.15
N PHE A 336 -6.05 -15.55 -2.96
CA PHE A 336 -5.89 -16.36 -1.75
C PHE A 336 -7.16 -17.16 -1.53
N ALA A 337 -7.01 -18.49 -1.37
CA ALA A 337 -8.10 -19.44 -1.22
C ALA A 337 -8.63 -19.48 0.22
#